data_4717519dac2fbf2f8599d5ee963ab6c8
#
_entry.id   4717519dac2fbf2f8599d5ee963ab6c8
#
_cell.length_a   1.000
_cell.length_b   1.000
_cell.length_c   1.000
_cell.angle_alpha   90.00
_cell.angle_beta   90.00
_cell.angle_gamma   90.00
#
_symmetry.space_group_name_H-M   'P 1'
#
loop_
_entity.id
_entity.type
_entity.pdbx_description
1 polymer ?
#
loop_
_entity_poly.entity_id
_entity_poly.type
_entity_poly.pdbx_seq_one_letter_code
_entity_poly.pdbx_strand_id
1 'polypeptide(L)'
;MNTKTKISILILMGFLAVTSCGKKETVPADQTETTEPSTEGEAAPVTPAAEENVLVIEGNDQMQFNVNELKAVTGKPIKLTLKHVGKIPKEAMGHNLVILQEGTDQAAFALKANDAKATDYIPESEKASIIAHTKLIGGGEEDTIEFTIDKKGSYPFICSFPGHVAMMKGVLIVE
;
A
#
# COMPACT_ATOMS: atom_id res chain seq x y z
N MET A 1 -44.50 -12.41 22.80
CA MET A 1 -45.48 -11.84 21.87
C MET A 1 -44.83 -11.61 20.53
N ASN A 2 -45.30 -12.33 19.51
CA ASN A 2 -44.76 -12.35 18.15
C ASN A 2 -45.18 -11.12 17.36
N THR A 3 -44.27 -10.56 16.55
CA THR A 3 -44.72 -9.84 15.36
C THR A 3 -43.73 -10.08 14.22
N LYS A 4 -44.12 -10.98 13.34
CA LYS A 4 -43.51 -11.23 12.03
C LYS A 4 -44.06 -10.22 11.04
N THR A 5 -43.22 -9.35 10.50
CA THR A 5 -43.59 -8.52 9.36
C THR A 5 -42.97 -9.08 8.10
N LYS A 6 -43.80 -9.62 7.23
CA LYS A 6 -43.49 -10.05 5.86
C LYS A 6 -43.66 -8.83 4.95
N ILE A 7 -42.66 -8.47 4.20
CA ILE A 7 -42.77 -7.53 3.08
C ILE A 7 -42.47 -8.27 1.80
N SER A 8 -43.49 -8.30 0.95
CA SER A 8 -43.52 -8.94 -0.37
C SER A 8 -42.77 -8.12 -1.41
N ILE A 9 -42.08 -8.84 -2.23
CA ILE A 9 -41.34 -8.43 -3.41
C ILE A 9 -42.28 -8.14 -4.56
N LEU A 10 -42.09 -7.03 -5.24
CA LEU A 10 -42.67 -6.81 -6.57
C LEU A 10 -41.51 -6.66 -7.58
N ILE A 11 -41.46 -7.64 -8.48
CA ILE A 11 -40.55 -7.72 -9.63
C ILE A 11 -41.16 -6.88 -10.75
N LEU A 12 -40.43 -5.96 -11.32
CA LEU A 12 -40.78 -5.35 -12.60
C LEU A 12 -39.64 -5.50 -13.60
N MET A 13 -39.85 -6.39 -14.56
CA MET A 13 -39.07 -6.59 -15.77
C MET A 13 -39.27 -5.40 -16.71
N GLY A 14 -38.20 -4.81 -17.21
CA GLY A 14 -38.19 -3.87 -18.32
C GLY A 14 -37.11 -4.17 -19.30
N PHE A 15 -37.47 -4.82 -20.39
CA PHE A 15 -36.63 -5.11 -21.57
C PHE A 15 -36.61 -3.84 -22.45
N LEU A 16 -35.44 -3.34 -22.82
CA LEU A 16 -35.31 -2.49 -24.02
C LEU A 16 -33.99 -2.83 -24.75
N ALA A 17 -34.14 -3.48 -25.88
CA ALA A 17 -33.14 -3.66 -26.92
C ALA A 17 -33.14 -2.44 -27.85
N VAL A 18 -31.99 -1.88 -28.14
CA VAL A 18 -31.78 -1.02 -29.31
C VAL A 18 -30.48 -1.41 -29.99
N THR A 19 -30.69 -2.03 -31.16
CA THR A 19 -29.71 -2.26 -32.22
C THR A 19 -29.49 -0.95 -32.99
N SER A 20 -28.26 -0.57 -33.27
CA SER A 20 -27.90 0.33 -34.37
C SER A 20 -26.60 -0.09 -35.01
N CYS A 21 -26.72 -0.49 -36.27
CA CYS A 21 -25.67 -0.79 -37.25
C CYS A 21 -25.14 0.46 -37.94
N GLY A 22 -23.87 0.40 -38.37
CA GLY A 22 -23.38 1.04 -39.59
C GLY A 22 -22.43 2.20 -39.35
N LYS A 23 -21.19 2.21 -39.81
CA LYS A 23 -20.76 2.27 -41.21
C LYS A 23 -19.24 2.23 -41.34
N LYS A 24 -18.81 1.43 -42.22
CA LYS A 24 -17.42 1.26 -42.66
C LYS A 24 -17.13 2.29 -43.75
N GLU A 25 -16.02 3.01 -43.65
CA GLU A 25 -15.45 3.72 -44.83
C GLU A 25 -13.94 3.56 -44.88
N THR A 26 -13.49 3.26 -46.06
CA THR A 26 -12.20 2.76 -46.51
C THR A 26 -11.28 3.91 -46.92
N VAL A 27 -10.00 3.63 -46.80
CA VAL A 27 -8.70 4.20 -47.23
C VAL A 27 -8.73 4.95 -48.59
N PRO A 28 -7.74 5.88 -48.89
CA PRO A 28 -6.51 5.37 -49.45
C PRO A 28 -5.20 6.05 -49.00
N ALA A 29 -4.12 5.32 -49.26
CA ALA A 29 -2.72 5.65 -49.07
C ALA A 29 -2.23 6.77 -49.99
N ASP A 30 -1.24 7.53 -49.55
CA ASP A 30 -0.19 8.05 -50.41
C ASP A 30 1.16 8.09 -49.68
N GLN A 31 2.17 7.62 -50.42
CA GLN A 31 3.58 7.51 -50.02
C GLN A 31 4.28 8.83 -50.35
N THR A 32 5.23 9.26 -49.51
CA THR A 32 6.45 9.88 -50.00
C THR A 32 7.57 9.70 -48.99
N GLU A 33 8.56 8.97 -49.40
CA GLU A 33 9.92 8.82 -48.89
C GLU A 33 10.64 10.17 -48.83
N THR A 34 11.45 10.42 -47.81
CA THR A 34 12.74 11.12 -47.98
C THR A 34 13.59 10.99 -46.71
N THR A 35 14.62 10.15 -46.81
CA THR A 35 16.05 10.28 -46.41
C THR A 35 16.41 10.77 -45.01
N GLU A 36 17.15 9.88 -44.30
CA GLU A 36 18.12 10.09 -43.21
C GLU A 36 19.21 11.15 -43.53
N PRO A 37 19.92 11.65 -42.48
CA PRO A 37 20.98 10.84 -41.88
C PRO A 37 21.18 11.00 -40.38
N SER A 38 21.45 9.84 -39.77
CA SER A 38 22.39 9.53 -38.70
C SER A 38 23.09 10.69 -38.01
N THR A 39 22.89 10.77 -36.68
CA THR A 39 23.98 11.13 -35.79
C THR A 39 23.91 10.18 -34.57
N GLU A 40 24.79 9.24 -34.60
CA GLU A 40 25.20 8.34 -33.53
C GLU A 40 25.72 9.20 -32.37
N GLY A 41 24.91 9.27 -31.34
CA GLY A 41 25.28 9.73 -30.01
C GLY A 41 25.12 8.53 -29.08
N GLU A 42 26.20 7.78 -28.95
CA GLU A 42 26.37 6.71 -27.98
C GLU A 42 26.13 7.26 -26.56
N ALA A 43 24.87 7.23 -26.11
CA ALA A 43 24.54 7.34 -24.71
C ALA A 43 24.89 6.00 -24.07
N ALA A 44 26.01 6.01 -23.32
CA ALA A 44 26.35 4.94 -22.42
C ALA A 44 25.10 4.52 -21.62
N PRO A 45 24.89 3.21 -21.40
CA PRO A 45 23.78 2.76 -20.56
C PRO A 45 23.99 3.34 -19.16
N VAL A 46 23.23 4.35 -18.83
CA VAL A 46 23.00 4.73 -17.44
C VAL A 46 22.22 3.57 -16.82
N THR A 47 22.96 2.62 -16.27
CA THR A 47 22.43 1.64 -15.33
C THR A 47 21.74 2.44 -14.23
N PRO A 48 20.44 2.33 -13.99
CA PRO A 48 19.83 2.85 -12.77
C PRO A 48 20.30 1.95 -11.64
N ALA A 49 21.50 2.22 -11.12
CA ALA A 49 21.92 1.71 -9.84
C ALA A 49 21.27 2.61 -8.81
N ALA A 50 20.24 2.10 -8.16
CA ALA A 50 19.82 2.44 -6.81
C ALA A 50 18.31 2.67 -6.60
N GLU A 51 17.48 1.72 -6.96
CA GLU A 51 16.11 1.67 -6.41
C GLU A 51 15.78 0.32 -5.76
N GLU A 52 16.80 -0.46 -5.40
CA GLU A 52 16.58 -1.82 -4.88
C GLU A 52 15.84 -1.85 -3.54
N ASN A 53 15.82 -0.72 -2.79
CA ASN A 53 15.17 -0.64 -1.48
C ASN A 53 14.30 0.61 -1.32
N VAL A 54 13.66 1.09 -2.39
CA VAL A 54 12.64 2.13 -2.32
C VAL A 54 11.27 1.46 -2.30
N LEU A 55 10.58 1.53 -1.18
CA LEU A 55 9.32 0.84 -0.93
C LEU A 55 8.20 1.87 -0.70
N VAL A 56 7.04 1.61 -1.27
CA VAL A 56 5.83 2.39 -1.02
C VAL A 56 4.71 1.44 -0.63
N ILE A 57 4.00 1.78 0.45
CA ILE A 57 2.82 1.08 0.91
C ILE A 57 1.70 2.09 1.15
N GLU A 58 0.49 1.73 0.76
CA GLU A 58 -0.68 2.58 0.90
C GLU A 58 -1.66 1.99 1.91
N GLY A 59 -2.20 2.82 2.80
CA GLY A 59 -3.31 2.50 3.67
C GLY A 59 -4.57 3.28 3.25
N ASN A 60 -5.75 2.69 3.46
CA ASN A 60 -7.02 3.28 3.04
C ASN A 60 -8.06 3.34 4.16
N ASP A 61 -9.20 4.02 3.92
CA ASP A 61 -10.29 4.16 4.88
C ASP A 61 -11.04 2.83 5.19
N GLN A 62 -10.69 1.72 4.55
CA GLN A 62 -11.21 0.38 4.82
C GLN A 62 -10.29 -0.44 5.74
N MET A 63 -9.30 0.19 6.39
CA MET A 63 -8.30 -0.49 7.24
C MET A 63 -7.53 -1.57 6.46
N GLN A 64 -7.05 -1.25 5.26
CA GLN A 64 -6.30 -2.18 4.42
C GLN A 64 -5.02 -1.54 3.91
N PHE A 65 -3.95 -2.33 3.88
CA PHE A 65 -2.79 -2.02 3.07
C PHE A 65 -3.01 -2.54 1.64
N ASN A 66 -2.45 -1.83 0.65
CA ASN A 66 -2.50 -2.26 -0.75
C ASN A 66 -1.66 -3.51 -1.03
N VAL A 67 -0.68 -3.81 -0.18
CA VAL A 67 0.15 -5.03 -0.25
C VAL A 67 0.36 -5.60 1.15
N ASN A 68 0.60 -6.91 1.23
CA ASN A 68 0.93 -7.63 2.47
C ASN A 68 2.35 -8.24 2.46
N GLU A 69 3.10 -8.04 1.37
CA GLU A 69 4.50 -8.43 1.24
C GLU A 69 5.31 -7.29 0.62
N LEU A 70 6.43 -6.99 1.24
CA LEU A 70 7.46 -6.08 0.74
C LEU A 70 8.78 -6.85 0.62
N LYS A 71 9.66 -6.42 -0.28
CA LYS A 71 10.99 -7.04 -0.47
C LYS A 71 12.09 -5.99 -0.40
N ALA A 72 13.20 -6.34 0.22
CA ALA A 72 14.38 -5.49 0.31
C ALA A 72 15.66 -6.32 0.28
N VAL A 73 16.75 -5.67 -0.10
CA VAL A 73 18.10 -6.25 -0.10
C VAL A 73 18.79 -5.92 1.23
N THR A 74 19.36 -6.94 1.86
CA THR A 74 20.06 -6.84 3.14
C THR A 74 21.28 -5.91 3.10
N GLY A 75 21.56 -5.23 4.20
CA GLY A 75 22.75 -4.39 4.37
C GLY A 75 22.74 -3.07 3.59
N LYS A 76 21.66 -2.77 2.88
CA LYS A 76 21.47 -1.49 2.18
C LYS A 76 20.39 -0.64 2.86
N PRO A 77 20.47 0.70 2.80
CA PRO A 77 19.38 1.56 3.29
C PRO A 77 18.06 1.23 2.61
N ILE A 78 17.01 1.10 3.41
CA ILE A 78 15.63 0.89 2.97
C ILE A 78 14.89 2.21 3.16
N LYS A 79 14.45 2.83 2.07
CA LYS A 79 13.58 4.01 2.09
C LYS A 79 12.14 3.55 1.92
N LEU A 80 11.34 3.69 2.98
CA LEU A 80 9.95 3.24 2.99
C LEU A 80 9.01 4.41 3.21
N THR A 81 8.04 4.56 2.30
CA THR A 81 6.99 5.58 2.37
C THR A 81 5.65 4.93 2.63
N LEU A 82 4.98 5.34 3.71
CA LEU A 82 3.58 5.06 3.95
C LEU A 82 2.74 6.23 3.43
N LYS A 83 1.70 5.94 2.66
CA LYS A 83 0.70 6.91 2.19
C LYS A 83 -0.68 6.55 2.71
N HIS A 84 -1.44 7.51 3.21
CA HIS A 84 -2.85 7.31 3.51
C HIS A 84 -3.68 7.83 2.35
N VAL A 85 -4.16 6.93 1.49
CA VAL A 85 -4.93 7.28 0.28
C VAL A 85 -6.43 7.51 0.54
N GLY A 86 -6.84 7.42 1.80
CA GLY A 86 -8.20 7.77 2.25
C GLY A 86 -8.35 9.26 2.53
N LYS A 87 -9.44 9.61 3.25
CA LYS A 87 -9.81 11.00 3.58
C LYS A 87 -10.13 11.19 5.06
N ILE A 88 -10.24 10.10 5.84
CA ILE A 88 -10.62 10.15 7.25
C ILE A 88 -9.43 10.67 8.08
N PRO A 89 -9.67 11.61 9.03
CA PRO A 89 -8.60 12.14 9.89
C PRO A 89 -7.92 11.08 10.75
N LYS A 90 -6.68 11.32 11.13
CA LYS A 90 -5.85 10.37 11.90
C LYS A 90 -6.42 9.98 13.26
N GLU A 91 -7.25 10.81 13.86
CA GLU A 91 -7.89 10.52 15.15
C GLU A 91 -8.92 9.39 15.05
N ALA A 92 -9.50 9.18 13.86
CA ALA A 92 -10.55 8.19 13.61
C ALA A 92 -10.07 7.02 12.74
N MET A 93 -9.10 7.25 11.85
CA MET A 93 -8.59 6.25 10.90
C MET A 93 -7.09 6.46 10.66
N GLY A 94 -6.33 6.69 11.73
CA GLY A 94 -4.90 6.87 11.62
C GLY A 94 -4.19 5.59 11.18
N HIS A 95 -3.16 5.73 10.36
CA HIS A 95 -2.29 4.63 9.98
C HIS A 95 -0.84 4.96 10.31
N ASN A 96 -0.13 3.96 10.82
CA ASN A 96 1.31 3.91 10.84
C ASN A 96 1.78 2.57 10.28
N LEU A 97 3.05 2.46 10.02
CA LEU A 97 3.70 1.21 9.66
C LEU A 97 4.81 0.94 10.67
N VAL A 98 4.70 -0.16 11.40
CA VAL A 98 5.68 -0.59 12.39
C VAL A 98 6.33 -1.86 11.91
N ILE A 99 7.64 -1.81 11.62
CA ILE A 99 8.45 -2.97 11.26
C ILE A 99 8.97 -3.59 12.54
N LEU A 100 8.68 -4.86 12.74
CA LEU A 100 8.98 -5.59 13.96
C LEU A 100 10.15 -6.56 13.76
N GLN A 101 10.83 -6.90 14.85
CA GLN A 101 11.82 -7.96 14.87
C GLN A 101 11.20 -9.31 14.45
N GLU A 102 12.00 -10.14 13.80
CA GLU A 102 11.59 -11.50 13.43
C GLU A 102 11.08 -12.27 14.66
N GLY A 103 9.95 -12.96 14.50
CA GLY A 103 9.32 -13.75 15.57
C GLY A 103 8.50 -12.94 16.58
N THR A 104 8.38 -11.62 16.44
CA THR A 104 7.52 -10.82 17.34
C THR A 104 6.04 -11.19 17.17
N ASP A 105 5.35 -11.44 18.28
CA ASP A 105 3.90 -11.65 18.29
C ASP A 105 3.18 -10.33 18.02
N GLN A 106 2.64 -10.22 16.81
CA GLN A 106 1.96 -9.01 16.32
C GLN A 106 0.71 -8.69 17.15
N ALA A 107 -0.02 -9.71 17.62
CA ALA A 107 -1.25 -9.51 18.41
C ALA A 107 -0.93 -9.02 19.81
N ALA A 108 0.07 -9.61 20.46
CA ALA A 108 0.54 -9.15 21.76
C ALA A 108 1.12 -7.74 21.70
N PHE A 109 1.89 -7.40 20.64
CA PHE A 109 2.38 -6.06 20.40
C PHE A 109 1.22 -5.05 20.26
N ALA A 110 0.23 -5.35 19.42
CA ALA A 110 -0.90 -4.48 19.17
C ALA A 110 -1.77 -4.23 20.42
N LEU A 111 -1.90 -5.22 21.30
CA LEU A 111 -2.58 -5.03 22.58
C LEU A 111 -1.89 -3.98 23.45
N LYS A 112 -0.56 -3.99 23.51
CA LYS A 112 0.21 -2.97 24.24
C LYS A 112 0.17 -1.61 23.55
N ALA A 113 0.11 -1.60 22.22
CA ALA A 113 0.00 -0.37 21.44
C ALA A 113 -1.32 0.38 21.73
N ASN A 114 -2.42 -0.31 22.05
CA ASN A 114 -3.70 0.33 22.36
C ASN A 114 -3.59 1.36 23.50
N ASP A 115 -2.72 1.12 24.48
CA ASP A 115 -2.52 2.00 25.63
C ASP A 115 -1.50 3.12 25.36
N ALA A 116 -0.83 3.09 24.20
CA ALA A 116 0.27 4.00 23.85
C ALA A 116 -0.19 5.18 22.98
N LYS A 117 -1.39 5.70 23.17
CA LYS A 117 -1.94 6.81 22.37
C LYS A 117 -1.05 8.07 22.37
N ALA A 118 -0.40 8.37 23.50
CA ALA A 118 0.47 9.53 23.64
C ALA A 118 1.73 9.47 22.77
N THR A 119 2.09 8.29 22.29
CA THR A 119 3.25 8.01 21.44
C THR A 119 2.82 7.47 20.06
N ASP A 120 1.66 7.93 19.56
CA ASP A 120 1.11 7.50 18.26
C ASP A 120 0.96 5.97 18.15
N TYR A 121 0.57 5.31 19.26
CA TYR A 121 0.42 3.86 19.40
C TYR A 121 1.73 3.08 19.21
N ILE A 122 2.86 3.69 19.56
CA ILE A 122 4.18 3.03 19.63
C ILE A 122 4.51 2.77 21.11
N PRO A 123 4.35 1.53 21.62
CA PRO A 123 4.53 1.24 23.03
C PRO A 123 6.02 1.26 23.41
N GLU A 124 6.37 2.13 24.35
CA GLU A 124 7.75 2.27 24.86
C GLU A 124 8.29 0.95 25.44
N SER A 125 7.41 0.13 26.04
CA SER A 125 7.78 -1.18 26.59
C SER A 125 8.22 -2.20 25.52
N GLU A 126 7.88 -1.96 24.26
CA GLU A 126 8.17 -2.84 23.12
C GLU A 126 9.25 -2.31 22.19
N LYS A 127 9.97 -1.26 22.57
CA LYS A 127 11.04 -0.67 21.75
C LYS A 127 12.05 -1.69 21.22
N ALA A 128 12.38 -2.70 22.01
CA ALA A 128 13.31 -3.76 21.58
C ALA A 128 12.76 -4.65 20.47
N SER A 129 11.45 -4.69 20.31
CA SER A 129 10.77 -5.44 19.23
C SER A 129 10.57 -4.64 17.96
N ILE A 130 10.90 -3.34 17.95
CA ILE A 130 10.71 -2.44 16.82
C ILE A 130 12.04 -2.21 16.10
N ILE A 131 12.05 -2.39 14.77
CA ILE A 131 13.17 -2.03 13.91
C ILE A 131 13.04 -0.56 13.49
N ALA A 132 11.89 -0.20 12.94
CA ALA A 132 11.57 1.15 12.50
C ALA A 132 10.04 1.36 12.48
N HIS A 133 9.61 2.61 12.49
CA HIS A 133 8.20 2.94 12.34
C HIS A 133 8.02 4.32 11.72
N THR A 134 6.91 4.51 11.01
CA THR A 134 6.45 5.82 10.54
C THR A 134 5.73 6.56 11.66
N LYS A 135 5.47 7.83 11.46
CA LYS A 135 4.47 8.59 12.24
C LYS A 135 3.08 8.03 12.01
N LEU A 136 2.15 8.37 12.89
CA LEU A 136 0.73 8.19 12.66
C LEU A 136 0.24 9.28 11.69
N ILE A 137 -0.30 8.86 10.55
CA ILE A 137 -0.79 9.76 9.49
C ILE A 137 -2.30 9.61 9.27
N GLY A 138 -2.94 10.67 8.81
CA GLY A 138 -4.36 10.71 8.42
C GLY A 138 -4.55 10.79 6.91
N GLY A 139 -5.80 10.83 6.48
CA GLY A 139 -6.16 10.84 5.06
C GLY A 139 -5.48 11.95 4.25
N GLY A 140 -4.84 11.56 3.15
CA GLY A 140 -4.08 12.43 2.26
C GLY A 140 -2.65 12.73 2.72
N GLU A 141 -2.23 12.24 3.89
CA GLU A 141 -0.86 12.44 4.40
C GLU A 141 0.06 11.28 3.99
N GLU A 142 1.37 11.54 4.05
CA GLU A 142 2.42 10.54 3.89
C GLU A 142 3.56 10.77 4.87
N ASP A 143 4.28 9.71 5.21
CA ASP A 143 5.52 9.76 5.98
C ASP A 143 6.54 8.78 5.41
N THR A 144 7.81 9.20 5.40
CA THR A 144 8.91 8.40 4.87
C THR A 144 9.94 8.18 5.96
N ILE A 145 10.38 6.93 6.10
CA ILE A 145 11.45 6.53 7.01
C ILE A 145 12.59 5.89 6.24
N GLU A 146 13.78 5.93 6.82
CA GLU A 146 14.96 5.25 6.31
C GLU A 146 15.60 4.42 7.43
N PHE A 147 15.89 3.16 7.13
CA PHE A 147 16.49 2.21 8.07
C PHE A 147 17.29 1.13 7.32
N THR A 148 18.08 0.33 8.05
CA THR A 148 18.86 -0.78 7.47
C THR A 148 18.58 -2.05 8.25
N ILE A 149 18.50 -3.18 7.54
CA ILE A 149 18.44 -4.52 8.11
C ILE A 149 19.61 -5.34 7.57
N ASP A 150 20.52 -5.74 8.46
CA ASP A 150 21.75 -6.43 8.09
C ASP A 150 21.60 -7.95 8.04
N LYS A 151 20.47 -8.48 8.46
CA LYS A 151 20.21 -9.93 8.50
C LYS A 151 19.07 -10.28 7.56
N LYS A 152 19.29 -11.27 6.70
CA LYS A 152 18.22 -11.88 5.90
C LYS A 152 17.17 -12.50 6.80
N GLY A 153 15.90 -12.36 6.42
CA GLY A 153 14.80 -12.89 7.23
C GLY A 153 13.43 -12.36 6.83
N SER A 154 12.43 -12.74 7.64
CA SER A 154 11.04 -12.32 7.47
C SER A 154 10.64 -11.45 8.66
N TYR A 155 10.44 -10.18 8.40
CA TYR A 155 10.17 -9.16 9.41
C TYR A 155 8.71 -8.74 9.32
N PRO A 156 7.89 -9.04 10.35
CA PRO A 156 6.49 -8.66 10.30
C PRO A 156 6.34 -7.14 10.33
N PHE A 157 5.32 -6.63 9.65
CA PHE A 157 4.88 -5.26 9.82
C PHE A 157 3.39 -5.17 10.12
N ILE A 158 3.00 -4.16 10.85
CA ILE A 158 1.61 -3.90 11.23
C ILE A 158 1.28 -2.41 11.20
N CYS A 159 0.00 -2.07 11.11
CA CYS A 159 -0.52 -0.83 11.65
C CYS A 159 -0.88 -1.04 13.12
N SER A 160 -0.32 -0.22 14.02
CA SER A 160 -0.55 -0.36 15.45
C SER A 160 -1.72 0.48 15.99
N PHE A 161 -2.41 1.22 15.13
CA PHE A 161 -3.65 1.90 15.50
C PHE A 161 -4.69 0.89 16.03
N PRO A 162 -5.47 1.22 17.08
CA PRO A 162 -6.38 0.27 17.70
C PRO A 162 -7.31 -0.44 16.72
N GLY A 163 -7.31 -1.77 16.76
CA GLY A 163 -8.14 -2.63 15.93
C GLY A 163 -7.61 -2.90 14.51
N HIS A 164 -6.64 -2.13 14.02
CA HIS A 164 -6.18 -2.23 12.62
C HIS A 164 -5.34 -3.48 12.34
N VAL A 165 -4.61 -4.01 13.31
CA VAL A 165 -3.73 -5.18 13.14
C VAL A 165 -4.43 -6.42 12.58
N ALA A 166 -5.74 -6.53 12.74
CA ALA A 166 -6.51 -7.64 12.20
C ALA A 166 -6.38 -7.73 10.66
N MET A 167 -6.43 -6.58 10.00
CA MET A 167 -6.43 -6.44 8.54
C MET A 167 -5.14 -5.81 8.00
N MET A 168 -4.53 -4.87 8.75
CA MET A 168 -3.37 -4.11 8.32
C MET A 168 -2.07 -4.70 8.88
N LYS A 169 -1.62 -5.76 8.25
CA LYS A 169 -0.37 -6.47 8.56
C LYS A 169 0.22 -7.15 7.34
N GLY A 170 1.50 -7.45 7.41
CA GLY A 170 2.22 -8.15 6.35
C GLY A 170 3.63 -8.51 6.78
N VAL A 171 4.48 -8.76 5.80
CA VAL A 171 5.88 -9.17 6.00
C VAL A 171 6.80 -8.41 5.07
N LEU A 172 7.94 -7.96 5.59
CA LEU A 172 9.07 -7.48 4.82
C LEU A 172 10.10 -8.63 4.72
N ILE A 173 10.28 -9.14 3.51
CA ILE A 173 11.28 -10.15 3.19
C ILE A 173 12.58 -9.44 2.86
N VAL A 174 13.63 -9.72 3.63
CA VAL A 174 14.97 -9.20 3.40
C VAL A 174 15.87 -10.33 2.91
N GLU A 175 16.41 -10.20 1.70
CA GLU A 175 17.20 -11.21 0.99
C GLU A 175 18.54 -10.72 0.42
#